data_cf97def75abfbf03e8c664e5e2ba9f0e
#
_entry.id   cf97def75abfbf03e8c664e5e2ba9f0e
#
_cell.length_a   1.000
_cell.length_b   1.000
_cell.length_c   1.000
_cell.angle_alpha   90.00
_cell.angle_beta   90.00
_cell.angle_gamma   90.00
#
_symmetry.space_group_name_H-M   'P 1'
#
loop_
_entity.id
_entity.type
_entity.pdbx_description
1 polymer ?
#
loop_
_entity_poly.entity_id
_entity_poly.type
_entity_poly.pdbx_seq_one_letter_code
_entity_poly.pdbx_strand_id
1 'polypeptide(L)'
;GKPGYIRIDSVHQGDQDGVKGVYHINAVDSVTQFQLVATCEKISEAYLLPVLQRLLEDFPFVILGFHADNGSEYINYQVATLLQKLLVEFTKSRPRHSNDNALAESKNGAVIRNCFGHSHIPQHFASLVNDFCSNHLNPYVNYQRPCFFPQTIIDAKGKERKRYHYQDMQTPYEKLKSLPDCASYLKPGISFEQLD
;
A
#
# COMPACT_ATOMS: atom_id res chain seq x y z
N GLY A 1 1.66 -1.10 17.17
CA GLY A 1 1.28 0.13 16.45
C GLY A 1 -0.20 0.11 16.12
N LYS A 2 -0.72 1.23 15.69
CA LYS A 2 -2.12 1.34 15.21
C LYS A 2 -2.12 1.25 13.69
N PRO A 3 -3.07 0.53 13.06
CA PRO A 3 -3.26 0.57 11.62
C PRO A 3 -3.75 1.96 11.16
N GLY A 4 -3.62 2.25 9.87
CA GLY A 4 -4.07 3.51 9.28
C GLY A 4 -2.94 4.43 8.80
N TYR A 5 -1.68 4.10 9.05
CA TYR A 5 -0.53 4.80 8.47
C TYR A 5 -0.07 4.08 7.20
N ILE A 6 -0.44 4.62 6.07
CA ILE A 6 -0.26 4.00 4.76
C ILE A 6 1.04 4.48 4.11
N ARG A 7 1.85 3.54 3.68
CA ARG A 7 3.02 3.78 2.83
C ARG A 7 2.61 3.64 1.38
N ILE A 8 2.93 4.66 0.58
CA ILE A 8 2.60 4.69 -0.83
C ILE A 8 3.86 4.72 -1.68
N ASP A 9 3.85 3.96 -2.75
CA ASP A 9 4.85 3.97 -3.80
C ASP A 9 4.22 3.73 -5.17
N SER A 10 4.94 4.04 -6.24
CA SER A 10 4.50 3.81 -7.62
C SER A 10 5.46 2.93 -8.39
N VAL A 11 4.91 2.12 -9.28
CA VAL A 11 5.65 1.22 -10.14
C VAL A 11 5.29 1.49 -11.60
N HIS A 12 6.24 1.99 -12.36
CA HIS A 12 6.06 2.23 -13.79
C HIS A 12 6.19 0.92 -14.59
N GLN A 13 5.23 0.67 -15.48
CA GLN A 13 5.13 -0.58 -16.26
C GLN A 13 5.76 -0.44 -17.66
N GLY A 14 7.00 0.03 -17.69
CA GLY A 14 7.85 0.07 -18.87
C GLY A 14 7.48 1.14 -19.91
N ASP A 15 8.39 1.33 -20.84
CA ASP A 15 8.21 2.16 -22.03
C ASP A 15 8.41 1.29 -23.27
N GLN A 16 7.62 1.54 -24.30
CA GLN A 16 7.74 0.88 -25.60
C GLN A 16 7.61 1.91 -26.72
N ASP A 17 8.61 2.02 -27.58
CA ASP A 17 8.65 2.94 -28.72
C ASP A 17 8.35 4.41 -28.32
N GLY A 18 8.84 4.85 -27.15
CA GLY A 18 8.61 6.19 -26.62
C GLY A 18 7.23 6.38 -25.98
N VAL A 19 6.38 5.35 -25.94
CA VAL A 19 5.07 5.37 -25.28
C VAL A 19 5.21 4.78 -23.89
N LYS A 20 4.82 5.56 -22.87
CA LYS A 20 4.84 5.11 -21.48
C LYS A 20 3.74 4.09 -21.22
N GLY A 21 4.05 3.07 -20.41
CA GLY A 21 3.07 2.16 -19.86
C GLY A 21 2.28 2.76 -18.70
N VAL A 22 1.39 1.94 -18.13
CA VAL A 22 0.62 2.28 -16.93
C VAL A 22 1.52 2.45 -15.71
N TYR A 23 0.98 3.09 -14.67
CA TYR A 23 1.61 3.22 -13.35
C TYR A 23 0.75 2.51 -12.31
N HIS A 24 1.33 1.56 -11.61
CA HIS A 24 0.68 0.92 -10.46
C HIS A 24 0.97 1.72 -9.20
N ILE A 25 -0.07 2.03 -8.46
CA ILE A 25 0.01 2.65 -7.14
C ILE A 25 -0.10 1.56 -6.10
N ASN A 26 0.89 1.47 -5.25
CA ASN A 26 0.98 0.50 -4.16
C ASN A 26 0.80 1.21 -2.82
N ALA A 27 -0.29 0.90 -2.13
CA ALA A 27 -0.61 1.46 -0.82
C ALA A 27 -0.61 0.34 0.23
N VAL A 28 0.24 0.45 1.25
CA VAL A 28 0.47 -0.61 2.25
C VAL A 28 0.38 -0.04 3.67
N ASP A 29 -0.49 -0.59 4.49
CA ASP A 29 -0.53 -0.25 5.91
C ASP A 29 0.72 -0.75 6.64
N SER A 30 1.30 0.12 7.46
CA SER A 30 2.60 -0.16 8.11
C SER A 30 2.53 -1.20 9.23
N VAL A 31 1.36 -1.47 9.78
CA VAL A 31 1.16 -2.40 10.91
C VAL A 31 0.64 -3.75 10.46
N THR A 32 -0.42 -3.75 9.68
CA THR A 32 -1.09 -4.98 9.22
C THR A 32 -0.52 -5.52 7.92
N GLN A 33 0.23 -4.70 7.18
CA GLN A 33 0.65 -4.95 5.79
C GLN A 33 -0.56 -5.08 4.83
N PHE A 34 -1.75 -4.63 5.23
CA PHE A 34 -2.91 -4.58 4.34
C PHE A 34 -2.55 -3.73 3.13
N GLN A 35 -2.72 -4.31 1.94
CA GLN A 35 -2.18 -3.77 0.70
C GLN A 35 -3.28 -3.57 -0.33
N LEU A 36 -3.33 -2.38 -0.92
CA LEU A 36 -4.17 -2.11 -2.07
C LEU A 36 -3.30 -1.68 -3.25
N VAL A 37 -3.56 -2.28 -4.39
CA VAL A 37 -2.94 -1.94 -5.67
C VAL A 37 -4.00 -1.35 -6.56
N ALA A 38 -3.71 -0.20 -7.15
CA ALA A 38 -4.52 0.41 -8.20
C ALA A 38 -3.61 0.87 -9.33
N THR A 39 -4.17 1.22 -10.48
CA THR A 39 -3.42 1.56 -11.68
C THR A 39 -3.95 2.84 -12.28
N CYS A 40 -3.06 3.75 -12.67
CA CYS A 40 -3.42 4.95 -13.41
C CYS A 40 -2.67 5.02 -14.75
N GLU A 41 -3.26 5.72 -15.70
CA GLU A 41 -2.67 5.91 -17.01
C GLU A 41 -1.40 6.78 -16.93
N LYS A 42 -1.45 7.84 -16.13
CA LYS A 42 -0.38 8.86 -16.01
C LYS A 42 -0.21 9.28 -14.57
N ILE A 43 1.02 9.60 -14.19
CA ILE A 43 1.31 10.27 -12.93
C ILE A 43 1.08 11.77 -13.14
N SER A 44 -0.17 12.17 -13.11
CA SER A 44 -0.58 13.56 -13.05
C SER A 44 -1.78 13.67 -12.12
N GLU A 45 -2.02 14.85 -11.62
CA GLU A 45 -3.07 15.11 -10.65
C GLU A 45 -4.43 14.61 -11.10
N ALA A 46 -4.82 14.89 -12.35
CA ALA A 46 -6.12 14.49 -12.90
C ALA A 46 -6.33 12.95 -12.89
N TYR A 47 -5.26 12.17 -13.06
CA TYR A 47 -5.32 10.71 -13.05
C TYR A 47 -5.06 10.12 -11.68
N LEU A 48 -4.21 10.74 -10.87
CA LEU A 48 -3.78 10.22 -9.57
C LEU A 48 -4.82 10.45 -8.46
N LEU A 49 -5.48 11.63 -8.44
CA LEU A 49 -6.44 11.96 -7.38
C LEU A 49 -7.61 10.98 -7.28
N PRO A 50 -8.30 10.61 -8.38
CA PRO A 50 -9.39 9.62 -8.31
C PRO A 50 -8.91 8.24 -7.82
N VAL A 51 -7.70 7.84 -8.21
CA VAL A 51 -7.10 6.58 -7.77
C VAL A 51 -6.80 6.60 -6.27
N LEU A 52 -6.20 7.66 -5.76
CA LEU A 52 -5.92 7.83 -4.34
C LEU A 52 -7.20 7.87 -3.51
N GLN A 53 -8.24 8.60 -3.98
CA GLN A 53 -9.52 8.66 -3.30
C GLN A 53 -10.14 7.27 -3.16
N ARG A 54 -10.19 6.49 -4.25
CA ARG A 54 -10.69 5.13 -4.22
C ARG A 54 -9.88 4.22 -3.30
N LEU A 55 -8.55 4.29 -3.34
CA LEU A 55 -7.71 3.54 -2.41
C LEU A 55 -8.03 3.85 -0.95
N LEU A 56 -8.28 5.13 -0.63
CA LEU A 56 -8.70 5.54 0.71
C LEU A 56 -10.04 4.93 1.11
N GLU A 57 -10.99 4.87 0.16
CA GLU A 57 -12.31 4.30 0.39
C GLU A 57 -12.28 2.78 0.58
N ASP A 58 -11.39 2.08 -0.13
CA ASP A 58 -11.30 0.62 -0.14
C ASP A 58 -10.58 0.03 1.11
N PHE A 59 -9.80 0.82 1.88
CA PHE A 59 -9.27 0.33 3.16
C PHE A 59 -10.41 0.13 4.17
N PRO A 60 -10.47 -1.02 4.89
CA PRO A 60 -11.55 -1.30 5.84
C PRO A 60 -11.44 -0.51 7.14
N PHE A 61 -10.32 0.11 7.42
CA PHE A 61 -10.03 0.86 8.64
C PHE A 61 -9.82 2.34 8.36
N VAL A 62 -9.90 3.14 9.43
CA VAL A 62 -9.69 4.59 9.36
C VAL A 62 -8.25 4.90 9.00
N ILE A 63 -8.06 5.73 7.98
CA ILE A 63 -6.74 6.20 7.57
C ILE A 63 -6.31 7.38 8.44
N LEU A 64 -5.15 7.27 9.05
CA LEU A 64 -4.57 8.26 9.96
C LEU A 64 -3.52 9.12 9.25
N GLY A 65 -2.79 8.55 8.31
CA GLY A 65 -1.74 9.27 7.61
C GLY A 65 -1.21 8.55 6.39
N PHE A 66 -0.55 9.31 5.52
CA PHE A 66 0.18 8.83 4.37
C PHE A 66 1.66 9.14 4.48
N HIS A 67 2.48 8.17 4.09
CA HIS A 67 3.91 8.35 3.92
C HIS A 67 4.29 7.96 2.48
N ALA A 68 4.81 8.93 1.74
CA ALA A 68 5.30 8.72 0.38
C ALA A 68 6.81 8.94 0.30
N ASP A 69 7.45 8.35 -0.68
CA ASP A 69 8.82 8.69 -1.05
C ASP A 69 8.88 10.12 -1.60
N ASN A 70 10.10 10.66 -1.76
CA ASN A 70 10.35 12.02 -2.31
C ASN A 70 10.04 12.15 -3.82
N GLY A 71 9.29 11.22 -4.39
CA GLY A 71 8.82 11.27 -5.76
C GLY A 71 7.93 12.50 -6.02
N SER A 72 8.16 13.21 -7.14
CA SER A 72 7.44 14.44 -7.48
C SER A 72 5.94 14.26 -7.66
N GLU A 73 5.50 13.06 -8.07
CA GLU A 73 4.13 12.69 -8.32
C GLU A 73 3.24 12.74 -7.07
N TYR A 74 3.81 12.46 -5.89
CA TYR A 74 3.08 12.49 -4.61
C TYR A 74 3.23 13.80 -3.84
N ILE A 75 4.00 14.73 -4.39
CA ILE A 75 4.33 16.02 -3.75
C ILE A 75 3.42 17.14 -4.27
N ASN A 76 2.51 16.82 -5.14
CA ASN A 76 1.61 17.80 -5.70
C ASN A 76 0.76 18.45 -4.59
N TYR A 77 0.66 19.78 -4.66
CA TYR A 77 -0.12 20.59 -3.71
C TYR A 77 -1.58 20.10 -3.59
N GLN A 78 -2.19 19.67 -4.68
CA GLN A 78 -3.57 19.22 -4.67
C GLN A 78 -3.73 17.85 -4.02
N VAL A 79 -2.76 16.94 -4.19
CA VAL A 79 -2.73 15.66 -3.44
C VAL A 79 -2.64 15.96 -1.95
N ALA A 80 -1.75 16.84 -1.54
CA ALA A 80 -1.63 17.24 -0.14
C ALA A 80 -2.93 17.91 0.37
N THR A 81 -3.57 18.75 -0.44
CA THR A 81 -4.84 19.39 -0.10
C THR A 81 -5.99 18.38 0.03
N LEU A 82 -6.06 17.38 -0.85
CA LEU A 82 -7.04 16.30 -0.75
C LEU A 82 -6.85 15.50 0.54
N LEU A 83 -5.62 15.12 0.86
CA LEU A 83 -5.30 14.37 2.08
C LEU A 83 -5.60 15.19 3.34
N GLN A 84 -5.33 16.49 3.34
CA GLN A 84 -5.71 17.39 4.44
C GLN A 84 -7.22 17.50 4.62
N LYS A 85 -7.99 17.62 3.53
CA LYS A 85 -9.46 17.66 3.58
C LYS A 85 -10.05 16.37 4.18
N LEU A 86 -9.37 15.24 4.00
CA LEU A 86 -9.77 13.96 4.55
C LEU A 86 -9.26 13.76 5.99
N LEU A 87 -8.68 14.79 6.61
CA LEU A 87 -8.07 14.76 7.94
C LEU A 87 -6.95 13.70 8.06
N VAL A 88 -6.24 13.46 6.97
CA VAL A 88 -5.16 12.50 6.90
C VAL A 88 -3.82 13.23 6.97
N GLU A 89 -2.95 12.83 7.88
CA GLU A 89 -1.60 13.34 7.96
C GLU A 89 -0.77 12.89 6.76
N PHE A 90 -0.14 13.85 6.06
CA PHE A 90 0.77 13.55 4.97
C PHE A 90 2.21 13.79 5.39
N THR A 91 3.02 12.75 5.32
CA THR A 91 4.45 12.80 5.61
C THR A 91 5.27 12.33 4.40
N LYS A 92 6.54 12.71 4.35
CA LYS A 92 7.48 12.33 3.29
C LYS A 92 8.68 11.62 3.89
N SER A 93 9.34 10.80 3.08
CA SER A 93 10.64 10.23 3.43
C SER A 93 11.65 11.33 3.71
N ARG A 94 12.49 11.09 4.71
CA ARG A 94 13.57 12.03 5.06
C ARG A 94 14.61 12.04 3.93
N PRO A 95 15.21 13.18 3.60
CA PRO A 95 16.29 13.25 2.62
C PRO A 95 17.40 12.24 2.96
N ARG A 96 17.84 11.47 1.98
CA ARG A 96 18.91 10.44 2.10
C ARG A 96 18.60 9.24 3.03
N HIS A 97 17.36 9.00 3.40
CA HIS A 97 16.93 7.82 4.16
C HIS A 97 16.11 6.89 3.27
N SER A 98 16.78 6.06 2.46
CA SER A 98 16.17 5.11 1.51
C SER A 98 15.32 4.02 2.16
N ASN A 99 15.47 3.80 3.47
CA ASN A 99 14.73 2.74 4.17
C ASN A 99 13.36 3.19 4.71
N ASP A 100 13.02 4.47 4.59
CA ASP A 100 11.78 4.99 5.16
C ASP A 100 10.53 4.41 4.46
N ASN A 101 10.64 3.97 3.21
CA ASN A 101 9.56 3.36 2.43
C ASN A 101 9.79 1.87 2.06
N ALA A 102 10.76 1.22 2.71
CA ALA A 102 11.19 -0.15 2.38
C ALA A 102 10.04 -1.19 2.38
N LEU A 103 8.99 -1.00 3.17
CA LEU A 103 7.83 -1.89 3.17
C LEU A 103 7.08 -1.83 1.83
N ALA A 104 6.74 -0.66 1.32
CA ALA A 104 6.06 -0.50 0.04
C ALA A 104 6.94 -0.98 -1.11
N GLU A 105 8.24 -0.63 -1.11
CA GLU A 105 9.21 -1.08 -2.10
C GLU A 105 9.32 -2.62 -2.15
N SER A 106 9.37 -3.29 -1.00
CA SER A 106 9.41 -4.76 -0.94
C SER A 106 8.15 -5.40 -1.54
N LYS A 107 6.99 -4.80 -1.32
CA LYS A 107 5.71 -5.25 -1.90
C LYS A 107 5.63 -4.99 -3.40
N ASN A 108 6.32 -3.99 -3.95
CA ASN A 108 6.43 -3.77 -5.39
C ASN A 108 7.01 -5.01 -6.08
N GLY A 109 8.12 -5.55 -5.58
CA GLY A 109 8.71 -6.78 -6.09
C GLY A 109 7.83 -8.00 -5.84
N ALA A 110 7.43 -8.20 -4.58
CA ALA A 110 6.76 -9.40 -4.11
C ALA A 110 5.31 -9.56 -4.60
N VAL A 111 4.65 -8.49 -5.02
CA VAL A 111 3.24 -8.51 -5.47
C VAL A 111 3.14 -7.98 -6.90
N ILE A 112 3.47 -6.71 -7.14
CA ILE A 112 3.22 -6.07 -8.43
C ILE A 112 4.06 -6.70 -9.53
N ARG A 113 5.38 -6.81 -9.34
CA ARG A 113 6.27 -7.39 -10.36
C ARG A 113 6.04 -8.88 -10.56
N ASN A 114 5.67 -9.61 -9.52
CA ASN A 114 5.30 -11.02 -9.66
C ASN A 114 3.98 -11.21 -10.41
N CYS A 115 3.03 -10.27 -10.29
CA CYS A 115 1.74 -10.35 -10.97
C CYS A 115 1.80 -9.84 -12.41
N PHE A 116 2.39 -8.65 -12.62
CA PHE A 116 2.36 -7.94 -13.92
C PHE A 116 3.66 -8.05 -14.71
N GLY A 117 4.74 -8.54 -14.11
CA GLY A 117 6.05 -8.61 -14.76
C GLY A 117 6.69 -7.24 -14.94
N HIS A 118 7.56 -7.15 -15.94
CA HIS A 118 8.31 -5.94 -16.29
C HIS A 118 7.99 -5.41 -17.70
N SER A 119 7.18 -6.16 -18.46
CA SER A 119 6.82 -5.78 -19.83
C SER A 119 5.89 -4.57 -19.84
N HIS A 120 5.98 -3.81 -20.92
CA HIS A 120 5.10 -2.66 -21.15
C HIS A 120 3.63 -3.08 -21.16
N ILE A 121 2.81 -2.34 -20.43
CA ILE A 121 1.34 -2.43 -20.47
C ILE A 121 0.82 -1.06 -20.92
N PRO A 122 0.16 -0.99 -22.08
CA PRO A 122 -0.35 0.28 -22.61
C PRO A 122 -1.32 0.97 -21.64
N GLN A 123 -1.28 2.30 -21.61
CA GLN A 123 -2.04 3.13 -20.68
C GLN A 123 -3.55 2.89 -20.73
N HIS A 124 -4.11 2.62 -21.92
CA HIS A 124 -5.55 2.38 -22.08
C HIS A 124 -6.07 1.12 -21.37
N PHE A 125 -5.19 0.23 -20.91
CA PHE A 125 -5.57 -0.93 -20.09
C PHE A 125 -5.69 -0.62 -18.59
N ALA A 126 -5.46 0.61 -18.17
CA ALA A 126 -5.51 0.96 -16.74
C ALA A 126 -6.84 0.59 -16.06
N SER A 127 -7.97 0.80 -16.74
CA SER A 127 -9.29 0.41 -16.22
C SER A 127 -9.42 -1.10 -16.04
N LEU A 128 -9.03 -1.88 -17.04
CA LEU A 128 -9.07 -3.36 -16.98
C LEU A 128 -8.17 -3.89 -15.85
N VAL A 129 -6.99 -3.30 -15.69
CA VAL A 129 -6.05 -3.66 -14.61
C VAL A 129 -6.64 -3.30 -13.25
N ASN A 130 -7.34 -2.17 -13.13
CA ASN A 130 -8.03 -1.81 -11.88
C ASN A 130 -9.15 -2.79 -11.53
N ASP A 131 -9.93 -3.24 -12.50
CA ASP A 131 -10.98 -4.25 -12.29
C ASP A 131 -10.36 -5.57 -11.78
N PHE A 132 -9.25 -5.98 -12.37
CA PHE A 132 -8.50 -7.15 -11.89
C PHE A 132 -7.94 -6.93 -10.47
N CYS A 133 -7.34 -5.77 -10.20
CA CYS A 133 -6.82 -5.47 -8.87
C CYS A 133 -7.92 -5.48 -7.81
N SER A 134 -9.04 -4.82 -8.07
CA SER A 134 -10.15 -4.72 -7.10
C SER A 134 -10.84 -6.07 -6.84
N ASN A 135 -11.06 -6.87 -7.89
CA ASN A 135 -11.85 -8.10 -7.78
C ASN A 135 -11.01 -9.35 -7.45
N HIS A 136 -9.71 -9.32 -7.71
CA HIS A 136 -8.87 -10.52 -7.56
C HIS A 136 -7.58 -10.28 -6.78
N LEU A 137 -6.72 -9.34 -7.20
CA LEU A 137 -5.40 -9.17 -6.60
C LEU A 137 -5.50 -8.66 -5.15
N ASN A 138 -6.26 -7.58 -4.90
CA ASN A 138 -6.39 -7.00 -3.57
C ASN A 138 -7.06 -7.96 -2.58
N PRO A 139 -8.14 -8.67 -2.90
CA PRO A 139 -8.67 -9.75 -2.05
C PRO A 139 -7.63 -10.84 -1.78
N TYR A 140 -6.95 -11.33 -2.81
CA TYR A 140 -5.95 -12.39 -2.65
C TYR A 140 -4.82 -11.99 -1.69
N VAL A 141 -4.21 -10.80 -1.88
CA VAL A 141 -3.06 -10.39 -1.06
C VAL A 141 -3.43 -10.10 0.40
N ASN A 142 -4.68 -9.74 0.66
CA ASN A 142 -5.12 -9.37 2.01
C ASN A 142 -5.76 -10.52 2.79
N TYR A 143 -6.45 -11.44 2.13
CA TYR A 143 -7.21 -12.49 2.78
C TYR A 143 -6.64 -13.89 2.59
N GLN A 144 -5.77 -14.12 1.60
CA GLN A 144 -5.28 -15.46 1.26
C GLN A 144 -3.75 -15.59 1.25
N ARG A 145 -3.01 -14.47 1.11
CA ARG A 145 -1.56 -14.50 1.02
C ARG A 145 -0.90 -14.12 2.35
N PRO A 146 -0.32 -15.09 3.10
CA PRO A 146 0.35 -14.81 4.36
C PRO A 146 1.60 -13.92 4.16
N CYS A 147 1.86 -13.10 5.16
CA CYS A 147 3.04 -12.24 5.26
C CYS A 147 3.83 -12.55 6.52
N PHE A 148 5.13 -12.28 6.51
CA PHE A 148 5.95 -12.33 7.70
C PHE A 148 5.73 -11.08 8.55
N PHE A 149 5.53 -11.30 9.86
CA PHE A 149 5.50 -10.26 10.89
C PHE A 149 6.69 -10.47 11.83
N PRO A 150 7.84 -9.81 11.57
CA PRO A 150 9.06 -10.07 12.34
C PRO A 150 8.93 -9.60 13.78
N GLN A 151 9.46 -10.40 14.70
CA GLN A 151 9.68 -10.01 16.09
C GLN A 151 11.01 -9.27 16.22
N THR A 152 11.01 -8.16 16.99
CA THR A 152 12.26 -7.49 17.34
C THR A 152 12.87 -8.18 18.54
N ILE A 153 14.09 -8.69 18.39
CA ILE A 153 14.89 -9.28 19.45
C ILE A 153 16.16 -8.45 19.68
N ILE A 154 16.61 -8.41 20.92
CA ILE A 154 17.89 -7.76 21.29
C ILE A 154 18.94 -8.88 21.33
N ASP A 155 20.01 -8.76 20.53
CA ASP A 155 21.12 -9.72 20.54
C ASP A 155 22.01 -9.53 21.79
N ALA A 156 22.93 -10.48 21.98
CA ALA A 156 23.86 -10.46 23.12
C ALA A 156 24.78 -9.20 23.19
N LYS A 157 24.81 -8.40 22.10
CA LYS A 157 25.56 -7.14 22.02
C LYS A 157 24.67 -5.91 22.20
N GLY A 158 23.37 -6.09 22.57
CA GLY A 158 22.44 -5.01 22.77
C GLY A 158 21.87 -4.42 21.44
N LYS A 159 22.10 -5.08 20.30
CA LYS A 159 21.61 -4.60 19.01
C LYS A 159 20.27 -5.21 18.66
N GLU A 160 19.33 -4.39 18.23
CA GLU A 160 18.04 -4.86 17.71
C GLU A 160 18.19 -5.62 16.40
N ARG A 161 17.57 -6.78 16.33
CA ARG A 161 17.48 -7.61 15.13
C ARG A 161 16.04 -8.06 14.90
N LYS A 162 15.64 -8.18 13.63
CA LYS A 162 14.34 -8.75 13.23
C LYS A 162 14.50 -10.26 13.07
N ARG A 163 13.64 -11.02 13.74
CA ARG A 163 13.54 -12.46 13.62
C ARG A 163 12.23 -12.83 12.95
N TYR A 164 12.31 -13.72 11.94
CA TYR A 164 11.20 -14.16 11.11
C TYR A 164 10.94 -15.64 11.40
N HIS A 165 9.70 -15.98 11.80
CA HIS A 165 9.29 -17.36 12.02
C HIS A 165 8.11 -17.70 11.12
N TYR A 166 8.11 -18.86 10.51
CA TYR A 166 6.99 -19.31 9.67
C TYR A 166 5.67 -19.44 10.44
N GLN A 167 5.74 -19.83 11.71
CA GLN A 167 4.56 -19.93 12.57
C GLN A 167 3.91 -18.57 12.88
N ASP A 168 4.62 -17.46 12.69
CA ASP A 168 4.13 -16.11 12.91
C ASP A 168 3.57 -15.47 11.61
N MET A 169 3.53 -16.25 10.52
CA MET A 169 2.92 -15.79 9.28
C MET A 169 1.41 -15.69 9.42
N GLN A 170 0.88 -14.56 8.97
CA GLN A 170 -0.55 -14.26 8.95
C GLN A 170 -0.90 -13.53 7.66
N THR A 171 -2.14 -13.61 7.21
CA THR A 171 -2.62 -12.67 6.21
C THR A 171 -2.74 -11.26 6.81
N PRO A 172 -2.69 -10.20 6.00
CA PRO A 172 -2.95 -8.84 6.48
C PRO A 172 -4.28 -8.70 7.23
N TYR A 173 -5.31 -9.42 6.79
CA TYR A 173 -6.61 -9.46 7.45
C TYR A 173 -6.56 -10.15 8.83
N GLU A 174 -5.95 -11.33 8.93
CA GLU A 174 -5.74 -12.01 10.21
C GLU A 174 -4.93 -11.14 11.17
N LYS A 175 -3.91 -10.43 10.65
CA LYS A 175 -3.13 -9.50 11.44
C LYS A 175 -3.98 -8.35 11.97
N LEU A 176 -4.83 -7.75 11.14
CA LEU A 176 -5.77 -6.72 11.58
C LEU A 176 -6.69 -7.24 12.69
N LYS A 177 -7.27 -8.43 12.51
CA LYS A 177 -8.19 -9.09 13.45
C LYS A 177 -7.51 -9.47 14.77
N SER A 178 -6.19 -9.73 14.75
CA SER A 178 -5.39 -10.09 15.94
C SER A 178 -4.97 -8.90 16.81
N LEU A 179 -5.18 -7.67 16.36
CA LEU A 179 -4.80 -6.47 17.14
C LEU A 179 -5.72 -6.26 18.34
N PRO A 180 -5.19 -5.78 19.48
CA PRO A 180 -6.04 -5.33 20.59
C PRO A 180 -7.03 -4.28 20.09
N ASP A 181 -8.30 -4.38 20.54
CA ASP A 181 -9.38 -3.46 20.16
C ASP A 181 -9.58 -3.31 18.64
N CYS A 182 -9.34 -4.37 17.88
CA CYS A 182 -9.32 -4.38 16.42
C CYS A 182 -10.58 -3.75 15.79
N ALA A 183 -11.76 -3.95 16.37
CA ALA A 183 -13.01 -3.35 15.89
C ALA A 183 -13.00 -1.81 15.93
N SER A 184 -12.25 -1.21 16.87
CA SER A 184 -12.16 0.24 17.00
C SER A 184 -11.39 0.92 15.85
N TYR A 185 -10.64 0.16 15.07
CA TYR A 185 -9.90 0.68 13.92
C TYR A 185 -10.73 0.70 12.65
N LEU A 186 -11.81 -0.10 12.57
CA LEU A 186 -12.65 -0.19 11.39
C LEU A 186 -13.38 1.14 11.13
N LYS A 187 -13.65 1.41 9.87
CA LYS A 187 -14.49 2.55 9.49
C LYS A 187 -15.91 2.39 10.03
N PRO A 188 -16.61 3.50 10.32
CA PRO A 188 -18.01 3.45 10.70
C PRO A 188 -18.85 2.67 9.67
N GLY A 189 -19.64 1.71 10.16
CA GLY A 189 -20.50 0.88 9.33
C GLY A 189 -19.81 -0.36 8.72
N ILE A 190 -18.52 -0.58 8.98
CA ILE A 190 -17.82 -1.81 8.61
C ILE A 190 -17.65 -2.69 9.84
N SER A 191 -17.94 -3.98 9.72
CA SER A 191 -17.69 -4.98 10.75
C SER A 191 -16.88 -6.16 10.24
N PHE A 192 -16.28 -6.93 11.14
CA PHE A 192 -15.53 -8.13 10.75
C PHE A 192 -16.42 -9.20 10.12
N GLU A 193 -17.72 -9.30 10.54
CA GLU A 193 -18.68 -10.22 9.92
C GLU A 193 -18.96 -9.90 8.44
N GLN A 194 -18.78 -8.64 8.03
CA GLN A 194 -18.91 -8.23 6.61
C GLN A 194 -17.63 -8.48 5.81
N LEU A 195 -16.49 -8.59 6.50
CA LEU A 195 -15.18 -8.82 5.88
C LEU A 195 -14.82 -10.32 5.80
N ASP A 196 -15.42 -11.17 6.67
CA ASP A 196 -15.30 -12.64 6.66
C ASP A 196 -16.05 -13.24 5.47
#